data_22b66867f3f6994f019170ba51d08131
#
_entry.id   22b66867f3f6994f019170ba51d08131
#
_cell.length_a   1.000
_cell.length_b   1.000
_cell.length_c   1.000
_cell.angle_alpha   90.00
_cell.angle_beta   90.00
_cell.angle_gamma   90.00
#
_symmetry.space_group_name_H-M   'P 1'
#
loop_
_entity.id
_entity.type
_entity.pdbx_description
1 polymer ?
#
loop_
_entity_poly.entity_id
_entity_poly.type
_entity_poly.pdbx_seq_one_letter_code
_entity_poly.pdbx_strand_id
1 'polypeptide(L)'
;MGGGVSGTALLYELARYTDLKSVGLVEKYDHVAIVNSHGRNNSQTIHCGDIETNYTVEKARVTKRTAGMVVNFATKLSESERDHIVYKYPKMVLAVGAKECQFLRKRFDTFKQLFPNLKLLERDDIAELEPKVVEGRRPDEEIVALGSTDEYTAVNYTTLSEAFVSEGEKAAAEKGMNFDVRLSTAVEDIRKEGDVYKVKTDKGELSARYVVVSAGGHSLLFAHKMGYGLDKSCLPMAGSFYFTPKVLNGKVYTIQNENLPFAAVHGDPDVLVEGKTRFGPTALMLPLLERYNGKTFWEFLKVLRMDRNVVKALWDLMKVRDIRNYIFKNFMFEVPVLRERLFHGDIKKIVPSLDVKDVSFAKGFGGVRPQLIDKSKQKLVMGEAKINPGTGIVFNMTPSPGGTSCLGNAEKDMYLAQEFLGFNIDKETFERDLLTGEIELTEIERPEASSLM
;
A
#
# COMPACT_ATOMS: atom_id res chain seq x y z
N MET A 1 -16.96 0.54 -5.08
CA MET A 1 -16.60 0.14 -6.44
C MET A 1 -15.11 -0.13 -6.48
N GLY A 2 -14.72 -1.37 -6.86
CA GLY A 2 -13.37 -1.91 -6.75
C GLY A 2 -13.17 -2.79 -5.52
N GLY A 3 -12.90 -4.10 -5.75
CA GLY A 3 -12.76 -5.13 -4.72
C GLY A 3 -11.33 -5.32 -4.20
N GLY A 4 -10.46 -4.31 -4.31
CA GLY A 4 -9.16 -4.28 -3.65
C GLY A 4 -9.29 -4.04 -2.14
N VAL A 5 -8.19 -4.14 -1.39
CA VAL A 5 -8.18 -4.02 0.08
C VAL A 5 -8.86 -2.74 0.60
N SER A 6 -8.75 -1.61 -0.13
CA SER A 6 -9.40 -0.35 0.28
C SER A 6 -10.94 -0.41 0.13
N GLY A 7 -11.45 -1.02 -0.95
CA GLY A 7 -12.90 -1.14 -1.16
C GLY A 7 -13.53 -2.16 -0.25
N THR A 8 -12.85 -3.27 0.03
CA THR A 8 -13.34 -4.30 0.96
C THR A 8 -13.28 -3.84 2.42
N ALA A 9 -12.25 -3.07 2.82
CA ALA A 9 -12.18 -2.43 4.13
C ALA A 9 -13.34 -1.46 4.36
N LEU A 10 -13.65 -0.61 3.38
CA LEU A 10 -14.80 0.30 3.47
C LEU A 10 -16.14 -0.46 3.54
N LEU A 11 -16.30 -1.52 2.75
CA LEU A 11 -17.50 -2.36 2.80
C LEU A 11 -17.72 -2.95 4.20
N TYR A 12 -16.63 -3.47 4.81
CA TYR A 12 -16.62 -3.98 6.18
C TYR A 12 -17.04 -2.90 7.19
N GLU A 13 -16.38 -1.73 7.15
CA GLU A 13 -16.68 -0.66 8.11
C GLU A 13 -18.10 -0.14 7.99
N LEU A 14 -18.61 0.04 6.78
CA LEU A 14 -19.98 0.45 6.55
C LEU A 14 -21.00 -0.59 7.08
N ALA A 15 -20.74 -1.88 6.88
CA ALA A 15 -21.59 -2.95 7.37
C ALA A 15 -21.52 -3.07 8.91
N ARG A 16 -20.31 -3.03 9.46
CA ARG A 16 -20.09 -3.28 10.90
C ARG A 16 -20.46 -2.10 11.78
N TYR A 17 -20.14 -0.87 11.38
CA TYR A 17 -20.18 0.28 12.27
C TYR A 17 -21.27 1.30 11.94
N THR A 18 -22.16 1.02 10.97
CA THR A 18 -23.24 1.97 10.62
C THR A 18 -24.62 1.35 10.71
N ASP A 19 -25.65 2.22 10.70
CA ASP A 19 -27.07 1.82 10.62
C ASP A 19 -27.64 1.96 9.20
N LEU A 20 -26.79 1.95 8.18
CA LEU A 20 -27.21 1.93 6.78
C LEU A 20 -28.10 0.71 6.50
N LYS A 21 -29.08 0.88 5.60
CA LYS A 21 -30.00 -0.22 5.22
C LYS A 21 -29.47 -1.09 4.10
N SER A 22 -28.53 -0.56 3.30
CA SER A 22 -27.96 -1.28 2.17
C SER A 22 -26.57 -0.77 1.86
N VAL A 23 -25.65 -1.70 1.67
CA VAL A 23 -24.29 -1.46 1.19
C VAL A 23 -23.95 -2.45 0.09
N GLY A 24 -23.08 -2.07 -0.86
CA GLY A 24 -22.68 -2.98 -1.92
C GLY A 24 -21.30 -2.73 -2.46
N LEU A 25 -20.70 -3.78 -3.03
CA LEU A 25 -19.42 -3.78 -3.69
C LEU A 25 -19.58 -4.32 -5.12
N VAL A 26 -18.93 -3.65 -6.07
CA VAL A 26 -18.85 -4.12 -7.47
C VAL A 26 -17.39 -4.30 -7.85
N GLU A 27 -17.03 -5.50 -8.31
CA GLU A 27 -15.67 -5.84 -8.76
C GLU A 27 -15.73 -6.51 -10.13
N LYS A 28 -14.83 -6.09 -11.04
CA LYS A 28 -14.78 -6.61 -12.43
C LYS A 28 -14.23 -8.03 -12.53
N TYR A 29 -13.44 -8.47 -11.57
CA TYR A 29 -12.90 -9.82 -11.50
C TYR A 29 -13.79 -10.76 -10.70
N ASP A 30 -13.53 -12.04 -10.83
CA ASP A 30 -14.25 -13.13 -10.16
C ASP A 30 -13.92 -13.30 -8.68
N HIS A 31 -12.89 -12.58 -8.20
CA HIS A 31 -12.45 -12.56 -6.79
C HIS A 31 -12.06 -11.14 -6.37
N VAL A 32 -12.10 -10.89 -5.06
CA VAL A 32 -11.55 -9.67 -4.47
C VAL A 32 -10.02 -9.73 -4.44
N ALA A 33 -9.37 -8.59 -4.32
CA ALA A 33 -7.92 -8.43 -4.15
C ALA A 33 -7.03 -9.04 -5.27
N ILE A 34 -7.53 -9.21 -6.47
CA ILE A 34 -6.83 -9.93 -7.56
C ILE A 34 -5.70 -9.12 -8.21
N VAL A 35 -5.76 -7.78 -8.16
CA VAL A 35 -4.78 -6.91 -8.81
C VAL A 35 -3.69 -6.47 -7.81
N ASN A 36 -3.61 -5.20 -7.46
CA ASN A 36 -2.54 -4.68 -6.60
C ASN A 36 -2.58 -5.19 -5.16
N SER A 37 -3.74 -5.56 -4.66
CA SER A 37 -3.93 -6.14 -3.31
C SER A 37 -3.55 -7.61 -3.23
N HIS A 38 -3.41 -8.33 -4.37
CA HIS A 38 -2.94 -9.70 -4.34
C HIS A 38 -1.51 -9.79 -3.79
N GLY A 39 -1.24 -10.72 -2.88
CA GLY A 39 0.05 -10.84 -2.19
C GLY A 39 1.28 -10.95 -3.11
N ARG A 40 1.11 -11.41 -4.36
CA ARG A 40 2.17 -11.38 -5.38
C ARG A 40 2.54 -9.97 -5.85
N ASN A 41 1.63 -9.00 -5.71
CA ASN A 41 1.72 -7.72 -6.38
C ASN A 41 2.09 -6.56 -5.44
N ASN A 42 2.36 -6.85 -4.17
CA ASN A 42 2.77 -5.88 -3.16
C ASN A 42 3.89 -6.45 -2.26
N SER A 43 4.41 -5.65 -1.35
CA SER A 43 5.50 -6.03 -0.44
C SER A 43 5.06 -6.90 0.73
N GLN A 44 3.79 -7.25 0.87
CA GLN A 44 3.27 -8.03 2.00
C GLN A 44 3.69 -7.42 3.37
N THR A 45 3.81 -6.11 3.45
CA THR A 45 4.33 -5.42 4.63
C THR A 45 3.23 -4.64 5.33
N ILE A 46 3.19 -4.74 6.66
CA ILE A 46 2.54 -3.78 7.53
C ILE A 46 3.55 -2.69 7.82
N HIS A 47 3.37 -1.52 7.21
CA HIS A 47 4.21 -0.35 7.45
C HIS A 47 3.79 0.31 8.76
N CYS A 48 4.62 0.22 9.79
CA CYS A 48 4.31 0.81 11.10
C CYS A 48 4.80 2.26 11.25
N GLY A 49 5.71 2.70 10.39
CA GLY A 49 6.27 4.06 10.44
C GLY A 49 7.59 4.17 11.21
N ASP A 50 8.04 3.09 11.85
CA ASP A 50 9.25 3.04 12.67
C ASP A 50 10.54 2.89 11.84
N ILE A 51 10.54 1.97 10.88
CA ILE A 51 11.69 1.67 10.03
C ILE A 51 11.67 2.43 8.68
N GLU A 52 10.59 3.10 8.32
CA GLU A 52 10.48 3.91 7.10
C GLU A 52 11.25 5.22 7.27
N THR A 53 12.50 5.25 6.79
CA THR A 53 13.47 6.32 7.07
C THR A 53 13.13 7.69 6.48
N ASN A 54 12.18 7.76 5.55
CA ASN A 54 11.67 9.00 4.95
C ASN A 54 10.41 9.56 5.64
N TYR A 55 9.97 8.97 6.76
CA TYR A 55 8.80 9.47 7.50
C TYR A 55 9.23 10.48 8.56
N THR A 56 8.43 11.55 8.68
CA THR A 56 8.45 12.44 9.86
C THR A 56 7.77 11.74 11.05
N VAL A 57 7.92 12.27 12.24
CA VAL A 57 7.26 11.73 13.45
C VAL A 57 5.73 11.76 13.29
N GLU A 58 5.18 12.84 12.73
CA GLU A 58 3.74 13.00 12.51
C GLU A 58 3.22 11.93 11.54
N LYS A 59 3.92 11.76 10.40
CA LYS A 59 3.55 10.72 9.45
C LYS A 59 3.68 9.32 10.04
N ALA A 60 4.72 9.06 10.82
CA ALA A 60 4.91 7.78 11.51
C ALA A 60 3.80 7.51 12.52
N ARG A 61 3.35 8.53 13.27
CA ARG A 61 2.23 8.43 14.21
C ARG A 61 0.92 8.01 13.50
N VAL A 62 0.59 8.68 12.39
CA VAL A 62 -0.60 8.34 11.59
C VAL A 62 -0.49 6.92 11.02
N THR A 63 0.69 6.55 10.53
CA THR A 63 0.92 5.22 9.95
C THR A 63 0.84 4.13 11.02
N LYS A 64 1.39 4.37 12.22
CA LYS A 64 1.27 3.45 13.37
C LYS A 64 -0.19 3.17 13.69
N ARG A 65 -1.03 4.23 13.75
CA ARG A 65 -2.47 4.08 14.01
C ARG A 65 -3.13 3.17 12.96
N THR A 66 -2.93 3.44 11.69
CA THR A 66 -3.58 2.64 10.62
C THR A 66 -3.03 1.21 10.54
N ALA A 67 -1.75 1.00 10.82
CA ALA A 67 -1.16 -0.32 10.95
C ALA A 67 -1.79 -1.11 12.11
N GLY A 68 -1.97 -0.44 13.26
CA GLY A 68 -2.64 -1.02 14.42
C GLY A 68 -4.06 -1.47 14.13
N MET A 69 -4.83 -0.70 13.36
CA MET A 69 -6.19 -1.09 12.97
C MET A 69 -6.22 -2.41 12.21
N VAL A 70 -5.27 -2.63 11.29
CA VAL A 70 -5.17 -3.89 10.53
C VAL A 70 -4.83 -5.07 11.46
N VAL A 71 -3.89 -4.89 12.38
CA VAL A 71 -3.53 -5.94 13.35
C VAL A 71 -4.69 -6.21 14.30
N ASN A 72 -5.32 -5.17 14.86
CA ASN A 72 -6.44 -5.33 15.79
C ASN A 72 -7.65 -6.01 15.12
N PHE A 73 -7.93 -5.72 13.85
CA PHE A 73 -8.91 -6.48 13.08
C PHE A 73 -8.54 -7.97 13.02
N ALA A 74 -7.31 -8.28 12.59
CA ALA A 74 -6.88 -9.66 12.39
C ALA A 74 -6.81 -10.45 13.70
N THR A 75 -6.42 -9.83 14.82
CA THR A 75 -6.32 -10.50 16.14
C THR A 75 -7.67 -10.80 16.79
N LYS A 76 -8.76 -10.22 16.29
CA LYS A 76 -10.12 -10.56 16.73
C LYS A 76 -10.73 -11.76 16.02
N LEU A 77 -10.14 -12.17 14.91
CA LEU A 77 -10.55 -13.36 14.19
C LEU A 77 -10.07 -14.62 14.93
N SER A 78 -10.57 -15.79 14.53
CA SER A 78 -10.07 -17.06 15.04
C SER A 78 -8.58 -17.21 14.75
N GLU A 79 -7.87 -17.99 15.56
CA GLU A 79 -6.43 -18.22 15.40
C GLU A 79 -6.10 -18.75 14.00
N SER A 80 -6.92 -19.69 13.49
CA SER A 80 -6.74 -20.24 12.16
C SER A 80 -6.90 -19.23 11.03
N GLU A 81 -7.81 -18.25 11.16
CA GLU A 81 -7.98 -17.17 10.17
C GLU A 81 -6.86 -16.15 10.28
N ARG A 82 -6.55 -15.72 11.51
CA ARG A 82 -5.49 -14.73 11.78
C ARG A 82 -4.14 -15.18 11.21
N ASP A 83 -3.74 -16.42 11.42
CA ASP A 83 -2.44 -16.96 11.04
C ASP A 83 -2.25 -17.09 9.51
N HIS A 84 -3.34 -16.94 8.73
CA HIS A 84 -3.29 -16.80 7.27
C HIS A 84 -3.34 -15.33 6.80
N ILE A 85 -3.55 -14.38 7.69
CA ILE A 85 -3.68 -12.95 7.37
C ILE A 85 -2.44 -12.18 7.78
N VAL A 86 -2.01 -12.28 9.05
CA VAL A 86 -0.88 -11.51 9.61
C VAL A 86 0.20 -12.41 10.17
N TYR A 87 1.46 -11.99 10.01
CA TYR A 87 2.63 -12.78 10.38
C TYR A 87 3.58 -11.96 11.23
N LYS A 88 4.11 -12.58 12.29
CA LYS A 88 5.17 -12.00 13.12
C LYS A 88 6.54 -12.39 12.53
N TYR A 89 7.25 -11.39 12.00
CA TYR A 89 8.65 -11.53 11.60
C TYR A 89 9.47 -10.42 12.25
N PRO A 90 10.72 -10.66 12.65
CA PRO A 90 11.60 -9.54 12.96
C PRO A 90 11.70 -8.59 11.78
N LYS A 91 11.81 -7.31 12.06
CA LYS A 91 12.00 -6.29 11.03
C LYS A 91 13.13 -5.37 11.41
N MET A 92 13.87 -4.90 10.42
CA MET A 92 14.89 -3.88 10.62
C MET A 92 15.11 -3.02 9.38
N VAL A 93 15.55 -1.79 9.58
CA VAL A 93 16.20 -0.97 8.55
C VAL A 93 17.71 -0.96 8.83
N LEU A 94 18.49 -1.38 7.83
CA LEU A 94 19.93 -1.55 7.91
C LEU A 94 20.66 -0.31 7.40
N ALA A 95 21.57 0.21 8.19
CA ALA A 95 22.56 1.20 7.80
C ALA A 95 23.91 0.53 7.54
N VAL A 96 24.62 0.96 6.50
CA VAL A 96 25.94 0.47 6.13
C VAL A 96 26.88 1.66 5.90
N GLY A 97 27.95 1.72 6.67
CA GLY A 97 28.92 2.82 6.66
C GLY A 97 28.56 3.99 7.58
N ALA A 98 29.58 4.74 8.00
CA ALA A 98 29.48 5.73 9.07
C ALA A 98 28.34 6.76 8.90
N LYS A 99 28.12 7.25 7.67
CA LYS A 99 27.07 8.26 7.41
C LYS A 99 25.67 7.73 7.68
N GLU A 100 25.36 6.53 7.17
CA GLU A 100 24.04 5.90 7.38
C GLU A 100 23.86 5.49 8.85
N CYS A 101 24.92 4.97 9.49
CA CYS A 101 24.88 4.59 10.90
C CYS A 101 24.60 5.80 11.81
N GLN A 102 25.29 6.93 11.57
CA GLN A 102 25.02 8.17 12.31
C GLN A 102 23.58 8.66 12.11
N PHE A 103 23.04 8.56 10.90
CA PHE A 103 21.65 8.92 10.61
C PHE A 103 20.67 8.06 11.42
N LEU A 104 20.85 6.73 11.44
CA LEU A 104 19.95 5.84 12.19
C LEU A 104 20.02 6.05 13.71
N ARG A 105 21.21 6.27 14.27
CA ARG A 105 21.37 6.59 15.71
C ARG A 105 20.58 7.84 16.10
N LYS A 106 20.65 8.91 15.29
CA LYS A 106 19.85 10.12 15.52
C LYS A 106 18.34 9.85 15.37
N ARG A 107 17.96 9.04 14.39
CA ARG A 107 16.56 8.67 14.18
C ARG A 107 16.02 7.89 15.37
N PHE A 108 16.78 6.95 15.92
CA PHE A 108 16.41 6.21 17.12
C PHE A 108 16.03 7.14 18.28
N ASP A 109 16.86 8.13 18.58
CA ASP A 109 16.60 9.09 19.65
C ASP A 109 15.28 9.86 19.47
N THR A 110 14.91 10.13 18.23
CA THR A 110 13.66 10.83 17.90
C THR A 110 12.44 9.91 17.94
N PHE A 111 12.58 8.64 17.55
CA PHE A 111 11.45 7.74 17.32
C PHE A 111 11.15 6.79 18.49
N LYS A 112 12.11 6.53 19.39
CA LYS A 112 11.96 5.58 20.51
C LYS A 112 10.80 5.88 21.46
N GLN A 113 10.39 7.15 21.59
CA GLN A 113 9.23 7.53 22.42
C GLN A 113 7.91 7.11 21.76
N LEU A 114 7.82 7.23 20.42
CA LEU A 114 6.63 6.83 19.68
C LEU A 114 6.55 5.31 19.51
N PHE A 115 7.71 4.64 19.46
CA PHE A 115 7.83 3.20 19.25
C PHE A 115 8.65 2.57 20.39
N PRO A 116 8.03 2.22 21.54
CA PRO A 116 8.75 1.67 22.70
C PRO A 116 9.49 0.36 22.41
N ASN A 117 9.01 -0.45 21.46
CA ASN A 117 9.62 -1.71 21.06
C ASN A 117 10.76 -1.55 20.03
N LEU A 118 10.99 -0.33 19.54
CA LEU A 118 12.07 -0.06 18.60
C LEU A 118 13.43 -0.18 19.30
N LYS A 119 14.32 -0.97 18.75
CA LYS A 119 15.68 -1.21 19.26
C LYS A 119 16.72 -0.66 18.29
N LEU A 120 17.79 -0.15 18.85
CA LEU A 120 19.04 0.09 18.12
C LEU A 120 19.86 -1.20 18.18
N LEU A 121 20.09 -1.80 17.03
CA LEU A 121 20.77 -3.09 16.89
C LEU A 121 22.21 -2.86 16.40
N GLU A 122 23.19 -3.29 17.16
CA GLU A 122 24.59 -3.29 16.78
C GLU A 122 24.93 -4.59 16.01
N ARG A 123 26.14 -4.73 15.52
CA ARG A 123 26.57 -5.85 14.66
C ARG A 123 26.23 -7.22 15.23
N ASP A 124 26.44 -7.44 16.53
CA ASP A 124 26.21 -8.73 17.18
C ASP A 124 24.71 -9.04 17.27
N ASP A 125 23.89 -8.04 17.61
CA ASP A 125 22.42 -8.16 17.61
C ASP A 125 21.88 -8.49 16.20
N ILE A 126 22.46 -7.83 15.17
CA ILE A 126 22.10 -8.12 13.78
C ILE A 126 22.52 -9.54 13.39
N ALA A 127 23.70 -10.00 13.83
CA ALA A 127 24.19 -11.34 13.53
C ALA A 127 23.31 -12.44 14.18
N GLU A 128 22.77 -12.18 15.36
CA GLU A 128 21.85 -13.08 16.04
C GLU A 128 20.50 -13.20 15.29
N LEU A 129 19.93 -12.06 14.89
CA LEU A 129 18.63 -12.03 14.22
C LEU A 129 18.70 -12.43 12.75
N GLU A 130 19.70 -11.92 12.03
CA GLU A 130 19.88 -12.05 10.58
C GLU A 130 21.34 -12.37 10.24
N PRO A 131 21.82 -13.59 10.50
CA PRO A 131 23.23 -13.93 10.33
C PRO A 131 23.75 -13.67 8.91
N LYS A 132 22.93 -13.85 7.88
CA LYS A 132 23.30 -13.59 6.48
C LYS A 132 23.51 -12.10 6.16
N VAL A 133 23.00 -11.21 6.98
CA VAL A 133 23.24 -9.76 6.84
C VAL A 133 24.68 -9.42 7.25
N VAL A 134 25.27 -10.16 8.15
CA VAL A 134 26.64 -9.93 8.63
C VAL A 134 27.68 -10.79 7.88
N GLU A 135 27.28 -11.98 7.44
CA GLU A 135 28.17 -12.91 6.73
C GLU A 135 28.77 -12.27 5.47
N GLY A 136 30.08 -12.35 5.34
CA GLY A 136 30.82 -11.79 4.19
C GLY A 136 31.13 -10.30 4.28
N ARG A 137 30.71 -9.61 5.35
CA ARG A 137 31.12 -8.20 5.59
C ARG A 137 32.51 -8.14 6.19
N ARG A 138 33.22 -7.07 5.83
CA ARG A 138 34.51 -6.78 6.46
C ARG A 138 34.32 -6.48 7.95
N PRO A 139 35.28 -6.89 8.82
CA PRO A 139 35.19 -6.61 10.26
C PRO A 139 35.12 -5.10 10.60
N ASP A 140 35.75 -4.26 9.79
CA ASP A 140 35.83 -2.80 9.95
C ASP A 140 34.65 -2.05 9.30
N GLU A 141 33.77 -2.73 8.59
CA GLU A 141 32.60 -2.11 7.99
C GLU A 141 31.54 -1.82 9.07
N GLU A 142 31.31 -0.56 9.36
CA GLU A 142 30.28 -0.16 10.35
C GLU A 142 28.90 -0.48 9.85
N ILE A 143 28.12 -1.18 10.66
CA ILE A 143 26.69 -1.45 10.44
C ILE A 143 25.90 -1.22 11.72
N VAL A 144 24.69 -0.71 11.56
CA VAL A 144 23.70 -0.52 12.63
C VAL A 144 22.33 -0.75 12.02
N ALA A 145 21.37 -1.23 12.82
CA ALA A 145 19.99 -1.28 12.38
C ALA A 145 19.03 -0.69 13.42
N LEU A 146 17.88 -0.23 12.96
CA LEU A 146 16.70 0.01 13.81
C LEU A 146 15.67 -1.06 13.51
N GLY A 147 15.13 -1.70 14.54
CA GLY A 147 14.18 -2.78 14.31
C GLY A 147 13.41 -3.20 15.55
N SER A 148 12.49 -4.14 15.34
CA SER A 148 11.72 -4.81 16.39
C SER A 148 11.63 -6.31 16.10
N THR A 149 11.40 -7.13 17.14
CA THR A 149 11.47 -8.58 17.03
C THR A 149 10.15 -9.30 17.25
N ASP A 150 9.18 -8.68 17.92
CA ASP A 150 7.92 -9.30 18.33
C ASP A 150 6.71 -8.44 17.95
N GLU A 151 6.55 -8.22 16.65
CA GLU A 151 5.43 -7.45 16.10
C GLU A 151 4.89 -8.13 14.85
N TYR A 152 3.62 -7.88 14.54
CA TYR A 152 3.05 -8.23 13.24
C TYR A 152 3.60 -7.29 12.17
N THR A 153 4.40 -7.83 11.26
CA THR A 153 5.16 -7.05 10.26
C THR A 153 4.81 -7.41 8.83
N ALA A 154 4.17 -8.55 8.64
CA ALA A 154 3.74 -9.00 7.32
C ALA A 154 2.24 -9.30 7.29
N VAL A 155 1.65 -9.17 6.10
CA VAL A 155 0.22 -9.37 5.86
C VAL A 155 -0.03 -9.92 4.46
N ASN A 156 -0.92 -10.90 4.36
CA ASN A 156 -1.52 -11.32 3.11
C ASN A 156 -2.77 -10.48 2.84
N TYR A 157 -2.64 -9.47 1.99
CA TYR A 157 -3.77 -8.57 1.68
C TYR A 157 -4.90 -9.25 0.90
N THR A 158 -4.67 -10.41 0.30
CA THR A 158 -5.74 -11.20 -0.33
C THR A 158 -6.67 -11.74 0.74
N THR A 159 -6.13 -12.52 1.68
CA THR A 159 -6.92 -13.12 2.76
C THR A 159 -7.50 -12.08 3.70
N LEU A 160 -6.80 -10.94 3.92
CA LEU A 160 -7.35 -9.80 4.65
C LEU A 160 -8.59 -9.22 3.96
N SER A 161 -8.55 -9.06 2.62
CA SER A 161 -9.69 -8.53 1.85
C SER A 161 -10.88 -9.50 1.85
N GLU A 162 -10.62 -10.79 1.78
CA GLU A 162 -11.63 -11.85 1.90
C GLU A 162 -12.27 -11.85 3.29
N ALA A 163 -11.47 -11.70 4.35
CA ALA A 163 -11.95 -11.57 5.72
C ALA A 163 -12.82 -10.32 5.91
N PHE A 164 -12.46 -9.18 5.33
CA PHE A 164 -13.31 -7.98 5.36
C PHE A 164 -14.70 -8.23 4.75
N VAL A 165 -14.76 -8.94 3.63
CA VAL A 165 -16.05 -9.27 3.00
C VAL A 165 -16.85 -10.22 3.89
N SER A 166 -16.23 -11.28 4.40
CA SER A 166 -16.88 -12.28 5.27
C SER A 166 -17.42 -11.66 6.57
N GLU A 167 -16.59 -10.88 7.26
CA GLU A 167 -17.00 -10.23 8.51
C GLU A 167 -18.03 -9.11 8.27
N GLY A 168 -17.95 -8.42 7.13
CA GLY A 168 -18.95 -7.45 6.70
C GLY A 168 -20.31 -8.10 6.45
N GLU A 169 -20.33 -9.26 5.80
CA GLU A 169 -21.56 -10.03 5.54
C GLU A 169 -22.21 -10.52 6.84
N LYS A 170 -21.40 -11.05 7.78
CA LYS A 170 -21.89 -11.45 9.12
C LYS A 170 -22.52 -10.26 9.85
N ALA A 171 -21.82 -9.13 9.90
CA ALA A 171 -22.29 -7.92 10.57
C ALA A 171 -23.57 -7.35 9.93
N ALA A 172 -23.68 -7.39 8.61
CA ALA A 172 -24.86 -6.97 7.88
C ALA A 172 -26.06 -7.88 8.18
N ALA A 173 -25.85 -9.19 8.22
CA ALA A 173 -26.90 -10.17 8.54
C ALA A 173 -27.45 -9.97 9.97
N GLU A 174 -26.57 -9.71 10.97
CA GLU A 174 -26.97 -9.40 12.34
C GLU A 174 -27.91 -8.17 12.44
N LYS A 175 -27.73 -7.20 11.55
CA LYS A 175 -28.48 -5.93 11.50
C LYS A 175 -29.67 -5.95 10.53
N GLY A 176 -29.85 -7.03 9.76
CA GLY A 176 -30.82 -7.07 8.67
C GLY A 176 -30.53 -6.08 7.54
N MET A 177 -29.25 -5.73 7.34
CA MET A 177 -28.78 -4.85 6.29
C MET A 177 -28.69 -5.62 4.97
N ASN A 178 -29.12 -5.02 3.87
CA ASN A 178 -28.86 -5.59 2.54
C ASN A 178 -27.38 -5.44 2.18
N PHE A 179 -26.69 -6.57 1.98
CA PHE A 179 -25.27 -6.65 1.66
C PHE A 179 -25.12 -7.30 0.27
N ASP A 180 -24.68 -6.51 -0.72
CA ASP A 180 -24.65 -6.95 -2.14
C ASP A 180 -23.22 -6.89 -2.68
N VAL A 181 -22.60 -8.05 -2.89
CA VAL A 181 -21.26 -8.17 -3.49
C VAL A 181 -21.37 -8.77 -4.88
N ARG A 182 -21.02 -7.98 -5.89
CA ARG A 182 -21.07 -8.37 -7.31
C ARG A 182 -19.69 -8.50 -7.89
N LEU A 183 -19.23 -9.73 -7.97
CA LEU A 183 -18.00 -10.11 -8.65
C LEU A 183 -18.25 -10.33 -10.16
N SER A 184 -17.18 -10.40 -10.94
CA SER A 184 -17.23 -10.52 -12.40
C SER A 184 -18.16 -9.49 -13.04
N THR A 185 -18.21 -8.28 -12.48
CA THR A 185 -19.15 -7.22 -12.90
C THR A 185 -18.35 -5.95 -13.16
N ALA A 186 -18.14 -5.62 -14.43
CA ALA A 186 -17.35 -4.47 -14.84
C ALA A 186 -18.21 -3.20 -14.90
N VAL A 187 -17.80 -2.15 -14.18
CA VAL A 187 -18.44 -0.84 -14.33
C VAL A 187 -17.93 -0.16 -15.60
N GLU A 188 -18.85 0.25 -16.45
CA GLU A 188 -18.57 0.94 -17.73
C GLU A 188 -18.70 2.45 -17.61
N ASP A 189 -19.69 2.92 -16.85
CA ASP A 189 -20.02 4.33 -16.73
C ASP A 189 -20.70 4.66 -15.40
N ILE A 190 -20.58 5.90 -14.96
CA ILE A 190 -21.23 6.44 -13.77
C ILE A 190 -21.86 7.79 -14.14
N ARG A 191 -23.16 7.94 -13.87
CA ARG A 191 -23.90 9.19 -14.14
C ARG A 191 -24.69 9.60 -12.92
N LYS A 192 -24.78 10.88 -12.64
CA LYS A 192 -25.67 11.42 -11.62
C LYS A 192 -27.04 11.73 -12.23
N GLU A 193 -28.09 11.19 -11.67
CA GLU A 193 -29.49 11.45 -12.05
C GLU A 193 -30.29 11.84 -10.81
N GLY A 194 -30.60 13.12 -10.67
CA GLY A 194 -31.21 13.66 -9.44
C GLY A 194 -30.32 13.42 -8.23
N ASP A 195 -30.87 12.74 -7.22
CA ASP A 195 -30.17 12.45 -5.95
C ASP A 195 -29.45 11.09 -5.93
N VAL A 196 -29.41 10.39 -7.05
CA VAL A 196 -28.77 9.06 -7.15
C VAL A 196 -27.74 9.01 -8.27
N TYR A 197 -26.78 8.15 -8.10
CA TYR A 197 -25.85 7.73 -9.14
C TYR A 197 -26.35 6.47 -9.82
N LYS A 198 -26.39 6.49 -11.15
CA LYS A 198 -26.60 5.33 -12.01
C LYS A 198 -25.25 4.78 -12.39
N VAL A 199 -24.98 3.58 -11.94
CA VAL A 199 -23.72 2.84 -12.21
C VAL A 199 -24.02 1.78 -13.25
N LYS A 200 -23.66 2.07 -14.49
CA LYS A 200 -23.82 1.13 -15.61
C LYS A 200 -22.73 0.07 -15.55
N THR A 201 -23.13 -1.17 -15.60
CA THR A 201 -22.24 -2.33 -15.64
C THR A 201 -22.49 -3.18 -16.88
N ASP A 202 -21.60 -4.11 -17.19
CA ASP A 202 -21.77 -5.13 -18.23
C ASP A 202 -22.92 -6.13 -17.93
N LYS A 203 -23.47 -6.11 -16.71
CA LYS A 203 -24.58 -6.97 -16.25
C LYS A 203 -25.85 -6.20 -15.89
N GLY A 204 -25.96 -4.95 -16.26
CA GLY A 204 -27.12 -4.11 -15.97
C GLY A 204 -26.75 -2.83 -15.21
N GLU A 205 -27.75 -2.12 -14.73
CA GLU A 205 -27.58 -0.83 -14.05
C GLU A 205 -27.89 -0.94 -12.56
N LEU A 206 -27.08 -0.28 -11.73
CA LEU A 206 -27.24 -0.16 -10.30
C LEU A 206 -27.54 1.30 -9.95
N SER A 207 -28.19 1.51 -8.80
CA SER A 207 -28.45 2.84 -8.27
C SER A 207 -27.90 2.98 -6.86
N ALA A 208 -27.19 4.07 -6.58
CA ALA A 208 -26.66 4.38 -5.26
C ALA A 208 -26.76 5.87 -4.95
N ARG A 209 -27.06 6.23 -3.70
CA ARG A 209 -27.04 7.64 -3.26
C ARG A 209 -25.63 8.16 -3.01
N TYR A 210 -24.70 7.25 -2.70
CA TYR A 210 -23.29 7.58 -2.47
C TYR A 210 -22.40 6.54 -3.14
N VAL A 211 -21.31 6.95 -3.77
CA VAL A 211 -20.39 6.07 -4.51
C VAL A 211 -18.95 6.37 -4.12
N VAL A 212 -18.22 5.33 -3.71
CA VAL A 212 -16.77 5.40 -3.52
C VAL A 212 -16.08 4.55 -4.59
N VAL A 213 -15.20 5.18 -5.36
CA VAL A 213 -14.43 4.54 -6.42
C VAL A 213 -13.02 4.26 -5.92
N SER A 214 -12.73 3.01 -5.56
CA SER A 214 -11.44 2.52 -5.07
C SER A 214 -10.80 1.53 -6.05
N ALA A 215 -10.74 1.94 -7.33
CA ALA A 215 -10.34 1.10 -8.46
C ALA A 215 -8.86 1.32 -8.89
N GLY A 216 -7.98 1.70 -7.96
CA GLY A 216 -6.57 1.97 -8.26
C GLY A 216 -6.41 3.08 -9.31
N GLY A 217 -5.59 2.85 -10.34
CA GLY A 217 -5.41 3.83 -11.42
C GLY A 217 -6.66 4.14 -12.23
N HIS A 218 -7.63 3.22 -12.26
CA HIS A 218 -8.92 3.44 -12.93
C HIS A 218 -9.82 4.44 -12.18
N SER A 219 -9.60 4.70 -10.90
CA SER A 219 -10.37 5.72 -10.17
C SER A 219 -10.27 7.07 -10.85
N LEU A 220 -9.07 7.47 -11.29
CA LEU A 220 -8.89 8.73 -12.02
C LEU A 220 -9.55 8.70 -13.42
N LEU A 221 -9.63 7.54 -14.06
CA LEU A 221 -10.33 7.40 -15.35
C LEU A 221 -11.82 7.70 -15.19
N PHE A 222 -12.46 7.18 -14.15
CA PHE A 222 -13.86 7.48 -13.87
C PHE A 222 -14.06 8.93 -13.45
N ALA A 223 -13.16 9.49 -12.64
CA ALA A 223 -13.19 10.91 -12.28
C ALA A 223 -13.14 11.79 -13.53
N HIS A 224 -12.21 11.54 -14.46
CA HIS A 224 -12.07 12.28 -15.71
C HIS A 224 -13.30 12.16 -16.61
N LYS A 225 -13.92 10.99 -16.71
CA LYS A 225 -15.18 10.79 -17.47
C LYS A 225 -16.30 11.67 -16.94
N MET A 226 -16.33 11.89 -15.62
CA MET A 226 -17.31 12.74 -14.95
C MET A 226 -16.93 14.21 -14.87
N GLY A 227 -15.79 14.62 -15.43
CA GLY A 227 -15.31 16.01 -15.43
C GLY A 227 -14.53 16.41 -14.17
N TYR A 228 -14.20 15.48 -13.27
CA TYR A 228 -13.48 15.76 -12.03
C TYR A 228 -11.98 15.42 -12.14
N GLY A 229 -11.15 16.12 -11.37
CA GLY A 229 -9.71 15.85 -11.28
C GLY A 229 -8.95 16.06 -12.60
N LEU A 230 -9.43 16.93 -13.50
CA LEU A 230 -8.82 17.19 -14.81
C LEU A 230 -7.44 17.84 -14.71
N ASP A 231 -7.13 18.42 -13.55
CA ASP A 231 -5.83 18.97 -13.15
C ASP A 231 -4.84 17.89 -12.70
N LYS A 232 -5.27 16.64 -12.63
CA LYS A 232 -4.45 15.48 -12.26
C LYS A 232 -4.15 14.60 -13.48
N SER A 233 -3.02 13.89 -13.41
CA SER A 233 -2.63 12.83 -14.34
C SER A 233 -2.07 11.64 -13.56
N CYS A 234 -2.02 10.47 -14.19
CA CYS A 234 -1.46 9.28 -13.53
C CYS A 234 -0.19 8.83 -14.23
N LEU A 235 0.86 8.63 -13.43
CA LEU A 235 2.10 7.99 -13.84
C LEU A 235 2.17 6.61 -13.15
N PRO A 236 1.85 5.50 -13.84
CA PRO A 236 1.90 4.20 -13.25
C PRO A 236 3.35 3.74 -13.00
N MET A 237 3.66 3.41 -11.75
CA MET A 237 4.98 2.91 -11.33
C MET A 237 4.86 1.44 -10.97
N ALA A 238 5.45 0.57 -11.79
CA ALA A 238 5.48 -0.87 -11.56
C ALA A 238 6.68 -1.26 -10.70
N GLY A 239 6.50 -2.29 -9.86
CA GLY A 239 7.58 -2.89 -9.10
C GLY A 239 7.74 -4.37 -9.45
N SER A 240 8.96 -4.83 -9.69
CA SER A 240 9.32 -6.23 -9.85
C SER A 240 9.99 -6.76 -8.59
N PHE A 241 9.94 -8.07 -8.42
CA PHE A 241 10.59 -8.77 -7.32
C PHE A 241 11.54 -9.86 -7.83
N TYR A 242 12.46 -10.25 -6.96
CA TYR A 242 13.41 -11.32 -7.18
C TYR A 242 13.36 -12.31 -6.02
N PHE A 243 13.42 -13.59 -6.32
CA PHE A 243 13.51 -14.65 -5.33
C PHE A 243 14.94 -15.15 -5.14
N THR A 244 15.22 -15.53 -3.92
CA THR A 244 16.38 -16.32 -3.54
C THR A 244 15.92 -17.52 -2.69
N PRO A 245 16.76 -18.54 -2.39
CA PRO A 245 16.54 -19.41 -1.26
C PRO A 245 16.29 -18.57 0.01
N LYS A 246 15.73 -19.17 1.05
CA LYS A 246 15.54 -18.47 2.32
C LYS A 246 16.90 -18.05 2.90
N VAL A 247 17.17 -16.74 2.86
CA VAL A 247 18.41 -16.13 3.39
C VAL A 247 18.16 -15.10 4.48
N LEU A 248 16.89 -14.73 4.70
CA LEU A 248 16.48 -13.83 5.78
C LEU A 248 15.42 -14.53 6.66
N ASN A 249 15.46 -14.24 7.95
CA ASN A 249 14.47 -14.68 8.92
C ASN A 249 13.30 -13.70 9.01
N GLY A 250 13.56 -12.43 8.74
CA GLY A 250 12.60 -11.34 8.81
C GLY A 250 12.77 -10.33 7.69
N LYS A 251 12.25 -9.13 7.91
CA LYS A 251 12.25 -8.04 6.95
C LYS A 251 13.47 -7.15 7.13
N VAL A 252 14.29 -7.01 6.11
CA VAL A 252 15.47 -6.16 6.13
C VAL A 252 15.37 -5.10 5.04
N TYR A 253 15.23 -3.84 5.45
CA TYR A 253 15.12 -2.67 4.59
C TYR A 253 16.47 -1.95 4.49
N THR A 254 16.74 -1.33 3.36
CA THR A 254 17.83 -0.36 3.25
C THR A 254 17.33 1.06 3.52
N ILE A 255 18.22 1.96 3.90
CA ILE A 255 17.88 3.37 4.07
C ILE A 255 17.37 3.95 2.75
N GLN A 256 16.25 4.65 2.82
CA GLN A 256 15.66 5.31 1.66
C GLN A 256 16.42 6.59 1.32
N ASN A 257 16.72 6.79 0.06
CA ASN A 257 17.28 8.04 -0.43
C ASN A 257 16.19 9.12 -0.43
N GLU A 258 16.42 10.21 0.31
CA GLU A 258 15.46 11.32 0.46
C GLU A 258 15.11 12.01 -0.88
N ASN A 259 16.03 11.95 -1.85
CA ASN A 259 15.82 12.54 -3.18
C ASN A 259 15.01 11.66 -4.13
N LEU A 260 14.70 10.41 -3.74
CA LEU A 260 13.98 9.46 -4.58
C LEU A 260 12.57 9.23 -4.02
N PRO A 261 11.52 9.44 -4.84
CA PRO A 261 10.14 9.26 -4.40
C PRO A 261 9.68 7.78 -4.37
N PHE A 262 10.63 6.84 -4.38
CA PHE A 262 10.35 5.42 -4.54
C PHE A 262 10.87 4.60 -3.37
N ALA A 263 10.24 3.43 -3.14
CA ALA A 263 10.63 2.56 -2.04
C ALA A 263 12.09 2.09 -2.16
N ALA A 264 12.77 2.01 -1.00
CA ALA A 264 14.07 1.38 -0.91
C ALA A 264 13.98 -0.14 -1.16
N VAL A 265 15.05 -0.73 -1.66
CA VAL A 265 15.16 -2.19 -1.79
C VAL A 265 15.15 -2.81 -0.40
N HIS A 266 14.37 -3.87 -0.25
CA HIS A 266 14.30 -4.67 0.96
C HIS A 266 14.23 -6.17 0.62
N GLY A 267 14.49 -7.01 1.59
CA GLY A 267 14.31 -8.45 1.52
C GLY A 267 13.34 -8.92 2.59
N ASP A 268 12.45 -9.85 2.23
CA ASP A 268 11.41 -10.38 3.11
C ASP A 268 11.25 -11.89 2.93
N PRO A 269 10.94 -12.67 3.97
CA PRO A 269 10.32 -13.96 3.78
C PRO A 269 9.01 -13.78 3.01
N ASP A 270 8.79 -14.56 1.94
CA ASP A 270 7.54 -14.46 1.18
C ASP A 270 6.44 -15.26 1.86
N VAL A 271 5.27 -14.63 2.14
CA VAL A 271 4.16 -15.32 2.82
C VAL A 271 3.37 -16.28 1.91
N LEU A 272 3.61 -16.24 0.59
CA LEU A 272 2.93 -17.12 -0.40
C LEU A 272 3.85 -18.23 -0.93
N VAL A 273 5.18 -18.02 -0.88
CA VAL A 273 6.16 -18.96 -1.44
C VAL A 273 7.11 -19.39 -0.35
N GLU A 274 6.76 -20.51 0.29
CA GLU A 274 7.53 -21.05 1.39
C GLU A 274 9.00 -21.31 0.99
N GLY A 275 9.91 -21.08 1.94
CA GLY A 275 11.35 -21.33 1.74
C GLY A 275 12.05 -20.33 0.81
N LYS A 276 11.41 -19.19 0.49
CA LYS A 276 11.99 -18.13 -0.34
C LYS A 276 12.11 -16.82 0.42
N THR A 277 13.20 -16.10 0.16
CA THR A 277 13.31 -14.67 0.44
C THR A 277 13.03 -13.91 -0.84
N ARG A 278 12.19 -12.89 -0.75
CA ARG A 278 11.83 -12.00 -1.86
C ARG A 278 12.52 -10.66 -1.68
N PHE A 279 13.24 -10.21 -2.70
CA PHE A 279 13.89 -8.91 -2.75
C PHE A 279 13.21 -7.97 -3.74
N GLY A 280 13.09 -6.71 -3.42
CA GLY A 280 12.50 -5.66 -4.24
C GLY A 280 11.87 -4.55 -3.39
N PRO A 281 10.87 -3.85 -3.94
CA PRO A 281 10.53 -3.81 -5.36
C PRO A 281 11.49 -2.94 -6.18
N THR A 282 11.55 -3.20 -7.49
CA THR A 282 12.05 -2.21 -8.45
C THR A 282 11.04 -1.08 -8.65
N ALA A 283 11.39 -0.05 -9.41
CA ALA A 283 10.46 1.04 -9.73
C ALA A 283 10.57 1.42 -11.21
N LEU A 284 9.73 0.80 -12.02
CA LEU A 284 9.66 0.99 -13.46
C LEU A 284 8.45 1.86 -13.82
N MET A 285 8.66 2.87 -14.67
CA MET A 285 7.54 3.54 -15.34
C MET A 285 6.92 2.59 -16.37
N LEU A 286 5.68 2.18 -16.14
CA LEU A 286 4.98 1.23 -16.99
C LEU A 286 3.71 1.87 -17.58
N PRO A 287 3.53 1.93 -18.92
CA PRO A 287 2.36 2.55 -19.52
C PRO A 287 1.12 1.64 -19.46
N LEU A 288 0.82 1.11 -18.29
CA LEU A 288 -0.32 0.23 -18.01
C LEU A 288 -0.94 0.59 -16.65
N LEU A 289 -2.25 0.48 -16.51
CA LEU A 289 -2.93 0.62 -15.21
C LEU A 289 -2.92 -0.68 -14.40
N GLU A 290 -2.73 -1.82 -15.08
CA GLU A 290 -2.53 -3.15 -14.47
C GLU A 290 -1.34 -3.84 -15.13
N ARG A 291 -0.38 -4.30 -14.31
CA ARG A 291 0.93 -4.76 -14.80
C ARG A 291 0.88 -5.80 -15.90
N TYR A 292 -0.01 -6.78 -15.76
CA TYR A 292 -0.06 -7.94 -16.67
C TYR A 292 -1.26 -7.91 -17.62
N ASN A 293 -1.95 -6.76 -17.71
CA ASN A 293 -3.09 -6.56 -18.58
C ASN A 293 -2.80 -5.51 -19.66
N GLY A 294 -2.28 -5.93 -20.81
CA GLY A 294 -1.93 -5.04 -21.92
C GLY A 294 -3.10 -4.22 -22.47
N LYS A 295 -4.34 -4.66 -22.26
CA LYS A 295 -5.55 -3.90 -22.67
C LYS A 295 -5.65 -2.56 -21.95
N THR A 296 -5.07 -2.45 -20.74
CA THR A 296 -5.08 -1.21 -19.95
C THR A 296 -4.15 -0.11 -20.48
N PHE A 297 -3.40 -0.36 -21.56
CA PHE A 297 -2.60 0.66 -22.25
C PHE A 297 -3.45 1.83 -22.76
N TRP A 298 -4.57 1.55 -23.40
CA TRP A 298 -5.46 2.58 -23.93
C TRP A 298 -6.15 3.38 -22.80
N GLU A 299 -6.45 2.72 -21.69
CA GLU A 299 -6.98 3.36 -20.49
C GLU A 299 -5.93 4.26 -19.84
N PHE A 300 -4.67 3.80 -19.78
CA PHE A 300 -3.55 4.62 -19.34
C PHE A 300 -3.42 5.90 -20.16
N LEU A 301 -3.47 5.85 -21.49
CA LEU A 301 -3.38 7.06 -22.31
C LEU A 301 -4.51 8.06 -22.03
N LYS A 302 -5.72 7.55 -21.74
CA LYS A 302 -6.86 8.39 -21.34
C LYS A 302 -6.63 9.07 -20.00
N VAL A 303 -6.03 8.37 -19.03
CA VAL A 303 -5.75 8.90 -17.69
C VAL A 303 -4.53 9.81 -17.69
N LEU A 304 -3.54 9.53 -18.51
CA LEU A 304 -2.33 10.35 -18.64
C LEU A 304 -2.68 11.75 -19.14
N ARG A 305 -3.65 11.89 -20.06
CA ARG A 305 -4.09 13.19 -20.60
C ARG A 305 -2.90 14.10 -20.91
N MET A 306 -2.02 13.62 -21.77
CA MET A 306 -0.79 14.32 -22.12
C MET A 306 -1.08 15.75 -22.58
N ASP A 307 -0.52 16.71 -21.86
CA ASP A 307 -0.54 18.13 -22.18
C ASP A 307 0.83 18.76 -21.87
N ARG A 308 0.98 20.07 -22.12
CA ARG A 308 2.23 20.78 -21.88
C ARG A 308 2.70 20.70 -20.43
N ASN A 309 1.77 20.67 -19.45
CA ASN A 309 2.11 20.60 -18.03
C ASN A 309 2.63 19.23 -17.64
N VAL A 310 2.01 18.15 -18.17
CA VAL A 310 2.51 16.76 -17.96
C VAL A 310 3.89 16.60 -18.58
N VAL A 311 4.08 17.06 -19.85
CA VAL A 311 5.39 17.03 -20.50
C VAL A 311 6.44 17.78 -19.70
N LYS A 312 6.10 18.97 -19.19
CA LYS A 312 7.01 19.76 -18.36
C LYS A 312 7.34 19.05 -17.03
N ALA A 313 6.34 18.51 -16.34
CA ALA A 313 6.56 17.76 -15.10
C ALA A 313 7.50 16.57 -15.32
N LEU A 314 7.28 15.78 -16.36
CA LEU A 314 8.14 14.65 -16.73
C LEU A 314 9.54 15.11 -17.13
N TRP A 315 9.65 16.21 -17.89
CA TRP A 315 10.92 16.78 -18.28
C TRP A 315 11.73 17.28 -17.07
N ASP A 316 11.07 17.96 -16.13
CA ASP A 316 11.71 18.45 -14.92
C ASP A 316 12.18 17.30 -14.01
N LEU A 317 11.44 16.20 -13.94
CA LEU A 317 11.91 14.97 -13.29
C LEU A 317 13.18 14.42 -13.96
N MET A 318 13.22 14.38 -15.29
CA MET A 318 14.39 13.86 -16.04
C MET A 318 15.62 14.76 -15.97
N LYS A 319 15.49 16.05 -15.64
CA LYS A 319 16.62 16.95 -15.38
C LYS A 319 17.37 16.59 -14.08
N VAL A 320 16.67 16.04 -13.08
CA VAL A 320 17.31 15.62 -11.82
C VAL A 320 18.15 14.38 -12.08
N ARG A 321 19.47 14.52 -11.96
CA ARG A 321 20.43 13.45 -12.29
C ARG A 321 20.14 12.15 -11.56
N ASP A 322 19.85 12.23 -10.26
CA ASP A 322 19.59 11.05 -9.42
C ASP A 322 18.33 10.31 -9.85
N ILE A 323 17.25 11.05 -10.15
CA ILE A 323 16.00 10.48 -10.64
C ILE A 323 16.18 9.82 -12.00
N ARG A 324 16.85 10.50 -12.93
CA ARG A 324 17.15 9.95 -14.26
C ARG A 324 17.97 8.67 -14.19
N ASN A 325 19.05 8.67 -13.41
CA ASN A 325 19.92 7.50 -13.22
C ASN A 325 19.13 6.35 -12.56
N TYR A 326 18.26 6.66 -11.60
CA TYR A 326 17.39 5.70 -10.95
C TYR A 326 16.39 5.06 -11.93
N ILE A 327 15.72 5.87 -12.76
CA ILE A 327 14.78 5.38 -13.78
C ILE A 327 15.51 4.47 -14.77
N PHE A 328 16.69 4.88 -15.27
CA PHE A 328 17.49 4.08 -16.19
C PHE A 328 17.94 2.76 -15.56
N LYS A 329 18.46 2.80 -14.32
CA LYS A 329 18.84 1.61 -13.57
C LYS A 329 17.68 0.62 -13.42
N ASN A 330 16.49 1.11 -13.05
CA ASN A 330 15.31 0.27 -12.89
C ASN A 330 14.79 -0.30 -14.22
N PHE A 331 14.94 0.44 -15.32
CA PHE A 331 14.66 -0.10 -16.66
C PHE A 331 15.59 -1.28 -17.00
N MET A 332 16.87 -1.17 -16.68
CA MET A 332 17.86 -2.24 -16.88
C MET A 332 17.53 -3.51 -16.05
N PHE A 333 16.87 -3.37 -14.91
CA PHE A 333 16.40 -4.50 -14.11
C PHE A 333 15.24 -5.30 -14.75
N GLU A 334 14.67 -4.83 -15.83
CA GLU A 334 13.65 -5.59 -16.59
C GLU A 334 14.23 -6.29 -17.81
N VAL A 335 15.49 -6.01 -18.18
CA VAL A 335 16.13 -6.62 -19.35
C VAL A 335 16.51 -8.07 -19.07
N PRO A 336 15.93 -9.06 -19.75
CA PRO A 336 16.28 -10.47 -19.58
C PRO A 336 17.79 -10.70 -19.70
N VAL A 337 18.33 -11.71 -19.01
CA VAL A 337 19.75 -12.07 -18.97
C VAL A 337 20.60 -11.11 -18.11
N LEU A 338 20.31 -9.81 -18.08
CA LEU A 338 21.09 -8.83 -17.31
C LEU A 338 20.49 -8.55 -15.94
N ARG A 339 19.17 -8.64 -15.80
CA ARG A 339 18.39 -8.19 -14.65
C ARG A 339 18.81 -8.85 -13.33
N GLU A 340 19.02 -10.19 -13.32
CA GLU A 340 19.44 -10.92 -12.13
C GLU A 340 20.83 -10.45 -11.67
N ARG A 341 21.76 -10.32 -12.62
CA ARG A 341 23.13 -9.89 -12.34
C ARG A 341 23.20 -8.42 -11.86
N LEU A 342 22.41 -7.56 -12.46
CA LEU A 342 22.38 -6.14 -12.08
C LEU A 342 21.72 -5.93 -10.72
N PHE A 343 20.55 -6.58 -10.48
CA PHE A 343 19.82 -6.44 -9.24
C PHE A 343 20.54 -7.11 -8.05
N HIS A 344 21.30 -8.17 -8.30
CA HIS A 344 22.17 -8.80 -7.31
C HIS A 344 23.11 -7.78 -6.62
N GLY A 345 23.58 -6.77 -7.36
CA GLY A 345 24.38 -5.68 -6.78
C GLY A 345 23.67 -4.91 -5.66
N ASP A 346 22.37 -4.71 -5.80
CA ASP A 346 21.55 -4.04 -4.76
C ASP A 346 21.25 -4.99 -3.59
N ILE A 347 21.03 -6.27 -3.85
CA ILE A 347 20.83 -7.28 -2.80
C ILE A 347 22.07 -7.40 -1.91
N LYS A 348 23.28 -7.27 -2.46
CA LYS A 348 24.52 -7.36 -1.70
C LYS A 348 24.66 -6.31 -0.61
N LYS A 349 23.94 -5.22 -0.67
CA LYS A 349 23.90 -4.27 0.45
C LYS A 349 23.25 -4.92 1.69
N ILE A 350 22.31 -5.85 1.48
CA ILE A 350 21.63 -6.58 2.57
C ILE A 350 22.32 -7.89 2.88
N VAL A 351 22.59 -8.73 1.85
CA VAL A 351 23.20 -10.06 1.99
C VAL A 351 24.49 -10.13 1.15
N PRO A 352 25.66 -9.74 1.70
CA PRO A 352 26.91 -9.64 0.94
C PRO A 352 27.42 -10.97 0.38
N SER A 353 27.16 -12.08 1.09
CA SER A 353 27.60 -13.43 0.72
C SER A 353 26.75 -14.10 -0.34
N LEU A 354 25.60 -13.49 -0.77
CA LEU A 354 24.71 -14.11 -1.75
C LEU A 354 25.41 -14.27 -3.10
N ASP A 355 25.26 -15.45 -3.71
CA ASP A 355 25.73 -15.71 -5.07
C ASP A 355 24.65 -15.29 -6.09
N VAL A 356 25.09 -14.75 -7.23
CA VAL A 356 24.19 -14.33 -8.32
C VAL A 356 23.38 -15.48 -8.89
N LYS A 357 23.91 -16.71 -8.86
CA LYS A 357 23.18 -17.92 -9.33
C LYS A 357 21.93 -18.24 -8.51
N ASP A 358 21.89 -17.76 -7.27
CA ASP A 358 20.76 -17.96 -6.36
C ASP A 358 19.65 -16.91 -6.53
N VAL A 359 19.87 -15.89 -7.38
CA VAL A 359 18.90 -14.83 -7.68
C VAL A 359 18.10 -15.20 -8.91
N SER A 360 16.79 -15.19 -8.80
CA SER A 360 15.86 -15.43 -9.89
C SER A 360 14.76 -14.39 -9.99
N PHE A 361 14.42 -13.95 -11.19
CA PHE A 361 13.31 -13.01 -11.39
C PHE A 361 11.97 -13.65 -11.01
N ALA A 362 11.20 -13.00 -10.16
CA ALA A 362 9.90 -13.48 -9.72
C ALA A 362 8.83 -13.20 -10.78
N LYS A 363 8.76 -14.08 -11.81
CA LYS A 363 7.81 -13.96 -12.91
C LYS A 363 6.37 -14.01 -12.41
N GLY A 364 5.55 -13.04 -12.80
CA GLY A 364 4.15 -12.93 -12.38
C GLY A 364 3.97 -12.23 -11.02
N PHE A 365 5.05 -11.74 -10.42
CA PHE A 365 5.03 -10.93 -9.20
C PHE A 365 5.27 -9.45 -9.52
N GLY A 366 4.58 -8.60 -8.80
CA GLY A 366 4.69 -7.15 -8.92
C GLY A 366 3.40 -6.47 -9.35
N GLY A 367 3.15 -5.32 -8.78
CA GLY A 367 1.97 -4.49 -9.02
C GLY A 367 2.30 -3.16 -9.69
N VAL A 368 1.27 -2.35 -9.88
CA VAL A 368 1.37 -1.00 -10.40
C VAL A 368 0.82 -0.01 -9.37
N ARG A 369 1.64 0.95 -8.98
CA ARG A 369 1.23 2.06 -8.10
C ARG A 369 0.78 3.25 -8.95
N PRO A 370 -0.46 3.72 -8.82
CA PRO A 370 -0.94 4.90 -9.55
C PRO A 370 -0.37 6.17 -8.93
N GLN A 371 0.84 6.56 -9.34
CA GLN A 371 1.44 7.79 -8.89
C GLN A 371 0.81 8.98 -9.61
N LEU A 372 0.32 9.98 -8.87
CA LEU A 372 -0.32 11.14 -9.48
C LEU A 372 0.67 12.24 -9.83
N ILE A 373 0.36 12.96 -10.91
CA ILE A 373 0.97 14.23 -11.29
C ILE A 373 -0.08 15.31 -11.06
N ASP A 374 0.25 16.31 -10.25
CA ASP A 374 -0.51 17.56 -10.15
C ASP A 374 -0.04 18.50 -11.27
N LYS A 375 -0.89 18.71 -12.26
CA LYS A 375 -0.59 19.54 -13.44
C LYS A 375 -0.45 21.01 -13.09
N SER A 376 -1.20 21.48 -12.09
CA SER A 376 -1.16 22.89 -11.65
C SER A 376 0.18 23.20 -10.96
N LYS A 377 0.69 22.27 -10.17
CA LYS A 377 1.97 22.37 -9.47
C LYS A 377 3.14 21.83 -10.28
N GLN A 378 2.87 21.11 -11.39
CA GLN A 378 3.86 20.42 -12.24
C GLN A 378 4.78 19.49 -11.42
N LYS A 379 4.20 18.77 -10.45
CA LYS A 379 4.93 17.89 -9.51
C LYS A 379 4.23 16.56 -9.32
N LEU A 380 5.00 15.55 -8.94
CA LEU A 380 4.45 14.29 -8.43
C LEU A 380 3.78 14.54 -7.08
N VAL A 381 2.57 14.01 -6.91
CA VAL A 381 1.87 13.97 -5.63
C VAL A 381 2.36 12.75 -4.87
N MET A 382 2.97 12.98 -3.71
CA MET A 382 3.47 11.90 -2.86
C MET A 382 2.38 11.48 -1.87
N GLY A 383 2.12 10.16 -1.84
CA GLY A 383 1.12 9.59 -0.93
C GLY A 383 -0.27 9.47 -1.54
N GLU A 384 -1.26 9.39 -0.68
CA GLU A 384 -2.66 9.18 -1.04
C GLU A 384 -3.28 10.43 -1.64
N ALA A 385 -4.16 10.24 -2.61
CA ALA A 385 -4.94 11.31 -3.19
C ALA A 385 -6.41 10.92 -3.27
N LYS A 386 -7.26 11.88 -2.91
CA LYS A 386 -8.71 11.75 -2.92
C LYS A 386 -9.30 12.91 -3.72
N ILE A 387 -10.20 12.59 -4.64
CA ILE A 387 -11.01 13.60 -5.34
C ILE A 387 -12.42 13.50 -4.77
N ASN A 388 -12.82 14.51 -4.01
CA ASN A 388 -14.16 14.65 -3.45
C ASN A 388 -14.82 15.93 -3.97
N PRO A 389 -15.71 15.84 -4.97
CA PRO A 389 -16.41 17.01 -5.47
C PRO A 389 -17.59 17.47 -4.57
N GLY A 390 -17.83 16.81 -3.42
CA GLY A 390 -18.93 17.14 -2.51
C GLY A 390 -20.33 16.77 -3.02
N THR A 391 -20.42 15.94 -4.04
CA THR A 391 -21.70 15.63 -4.72
C THR A 391 -22.24 14.23 -4.43
N GLY A 392 -21.66 13.52 -3.47
CA GLY A 392 -22.00 12.13 -3.12
C GLY A 392 -21.21 11.08 -3.90
N ILE A 393 -20.06 11.47 -4.46
CA ILE A 393 -19.09 10.54 -5.05
C ILE A 393 -17.67 10.90 -4.63
N VAL A 394 -16.84 9.88 -4.40
CA VAL A 394 -15.43 10.03 -4.04
C VAL A 394 -14.58 9.10 -4.90
N PHE A 395 -13.42 9.57 -5.35
CA PHE A 395 -12.46 8.76 -6.09
C PHE A 395 -11.15 8.67 -5.31
N ASN A 396 -10.79 7.44 -4.92
CA ASN A 396 -9.60 7.15 -4.13
C ASN A 396 -8.46 6.63 -5.01
N MET A 397 -7.29 7.21 -4.83
CA MET A 397 -6.03 6.74 -5.38
C MET A 397 -5.04 6.61 -4.23
N THR A 398 -4.79 5.38 -3.82
CA THR A 398 -3.99 5.06 -2.64
C THR A 398 -2.72 4.29 -3.03
N PRO A 399 -1.65 5.00 -3.47
CA PRO A 399 -0.35 4.36 -3.62
C PRO A 399 0.20 3.94 -2.25
N SER A 400 1.35 3.26 -2.21
CA SER A 400 1.97 2.79 -0.97
C SER A 400 2.06 3.92 0.10
N PRO A 401 1.69 3.62 1.35
CA PRO A 401 1.35 2.34 1.99
C PRO A 401 -0.15 1.97 1.98
N GLY A 402 -0.84 2.17 0.88
CA GLY A 402 -2.31 2.04 0.74
C GLY A 402 -2.92 0.76 1.31
N GLY A 403 -2.19 -0.36 1.35
CA GLY A 403 -2.65 -1.58 2.01
C GLY A 403 -2.72 -1.44 3.53
N THR A 404 -1.67 -0.93 4.15
CA THR A 404 -1.62 -0.71 5.61
C THR A 404 -2.63 0.35 6.08
N SER A 405 -2.87 1.38 5.26
CA SER A 405 -3.81 2.46 5.58
C SER A 405 -5.26 2.17 5.18
N CYS A 406 -5.58 0.94 4.75
CA CYS A 406 -6.89 0.63 4.17
C CYS A 406 -8.06 0.93 5.11
N LEU A 407 -7.98 0.54 6.39
CA LEU A 407 -9.01 0.83 7.40
C LEU A 407 -9.05 2.32 7.75
N GLY A 408 -7.90 2.98 7.97
CA GLY A 408 -7.90 4.43 8.23
C GLY A 408 -8.42 5.27 7.04
N ASN A 409 -8.31 4.77 5.82
CA ASN A 409 -8.91 5.41 4.65
C ASN A 409 -10.40 5.10 4.53
N ALA A 410 -10.82 3.90 4.90
CA ALA A 410 -12.21 3.51 5.00
C ALA A 410 -12.95 4.35 6.06
N GLU A 411 -12.33 4.56 7.23
CA GLU A 411 -12.82 5.47 8.26
C GLU A 411 -13.11 6.88 7.70
N LYS A 412 -12.17 7.47 6.97
CA LYS A 412 -12.36 8.77 6.34
C LYS A 412 -13.52 8.77 5.33
N ASP A 413 -13.60 7.73 4.50
CA ASP A 413 -14.70 7.60 3.52
C ASP A 413 -16.05 7.37 4.19
N MET A 414 -16.08 6.62 5.30
CA MET A 414 -17.28 6.42 6.11
C MET A 414 -17.79 7.76 6.70
N TYR A 415 -16.90 8.61 7.23
CA TYR A 415 -17.30 9.94 7.71
C TYR A 415 -17.78 10.87 6.59
N LEU A 416 -17.14 10.86 5.43
CA LEU A 416 -17.61 11.62 4.27
C LEU A 416 -18.99 11.15 3.79
N ALA A 417 -19.23 9.85 3.82
CA ALA A 417 -20.54 9.29 3.48
C ALA A 417 -21.59 9.64 4.54
N GLN A 418 -21.22 9.64 5.84
CA GLN A 418 -22.08 10.08 6.94
C GLN A 418 -22.51 11.53 6.77
N GLU A 419 -21.56 12.42 6.50
CA GLU A 419 -21.85 13.85 6.28
C GLU A 419 -22.86 14.05 5.16
N PHE A 420 -22.76 13.27 4.09
CA PHE A 420 -23.65 13.39 2.92
C PHE A 420 -25.00 12.70 3.11
N LEU A 421 -25.04 11.53 3.75
CA LEU A 421 -26.25 10.67 3.85
C LEU A 421 -27.00 10.80 5.17
N GLY A 422 -26.34 11.26 6.25
CA GLY A 422 -26.95 11.48 7.56
C GLY A 422 -27.23 10.21 8.39
N PHE A 423 -26.48 9.10 8.17
CA PHE A 423 -26.59 7.89 8.96
C PHE A 423 -25.78 7.97 10.28
N ASN A 424 -26.03 7.04 11.21
CA ASN A 424 -25.30 6.97 12.46
C ASN A 424 -24.11 6.02 12.37
N ILE A 425 -23.00 6.40 13.05
CA ILE A 425 -21.81 5.56 13.23
C ILE A 425 -21.75 5.11 14.69
N ASP A 426 -21.62 3.81 14.92
CA ASP A 426 -21.33 3.21 16.23
C ASP A 426 -19.83 3.38 16.54
N LYS A 427 -19.50 4.54 17.11
CA LYS A 427 -18.14 4.93 17.44
C LYS A 427 -17.54 4.07 18.55
N GLU A 428 -18.34 3.66 19.51
CA GLU A 428 -17.88 2.83 20.62
C GLU A 428 -17.41 1.46 20.13
N THR A 429 -18.20 0.81 19.29
CA THR A 429 -17.82 -0.47 18.67
C THR A 429 -16.62 -0.30 17.75
N PHE A 430 -16.56 0.78 16.97
CA PHE A 430 -15.42 1.06 16.09
C PHE A 430 -14.11 1.21 16.91
N GLU A 431 -14.12 2.01 17.97
CA GLU A 431 -12.96 2.22 18.84
C GLU A 431 -12.52 0.91 19.52
N ARG A 432 -13.46 0.19 20.11
CA ARG A 432 -13.20 -1.10 20.75
C ARG A 432 -12.61 -2.12 19.76
N ASP A 433 -13.13 -2.16 18.52
CA ASP A 433 -12.76 -3.18 17.56
C ASP A 433 -11.44 -2.87 16.83
N LEU A 434 -11.18 -1.63 16.51
CA LEU A 434 -10.04 -1.25 15.67
C LEU A 434 -8.96 -0.41 16.38
N LEU A 435 -9.30 0.29 17.46
CA LEU A 435 -8.36 1.20 18.12
C LEU A 435 -7.85 0.68 19.46
N THR A 436 -8.57 -0.23 20.10
CA THR A 436 -8.14 -0.90 21.34
C THR A 436 -7.85 -2.37 21.06
N GLY A 437 -6.64 -2.82 21.33
CA GLY A 437 -6.25 -4.21 21.02
C GLY A 437 -4.78 -4.48 21.35
N GLU A 438 -4.16 -5.45 20.66
CA GLU A 438 -2.76 -5.81 20.90
C GLU A 438 -1.77 -4.67 20.63
N ILE A 439 -2.13 -3.71 19.77
CA ILE A 439 -1.33 -2.52 19.52
C ILE A 439 -2.00 -1.32 20.20
N GLU A 440 -1.35 -0.77 21.21
CA GLU A 440 -1.75 0.51 21.78
C GLU A 440 -1.60 1.61 20.71
N LEU A 441 -2.75 2.18 20.33
CA LEU A 441 -2.80 3.27 19.37
C LEU A 441 -2.72 4.57 20.13
N THR A 442 -1.70 5.38 19.86
CA THR A 442 -1.65 6.75 20.39
C THR A 442 -2.91 7.49 19.95
N GLU A 443 -3.52 8.24 20.89
CA GLU A 443 -4.59 9.17 20.55
C GLU A 443 -4.12 10.09 19.44
N ILE A 444 -4.67 9.89 18.26
CA ILE A 444 -4.58 10.83 17.16
C ILE A 444 -5.97 11.38 17.02
N GLU A 445 -6.05 12.70 17.06
CA GLU A 445 -7.29 13.41 16.78
C GLU A 445 -7.95 12.82 15.55
N ARG A 446 -9.23 12.48 15.67
CA ARG A 446 -10.03 12.06 14.52
C ARG A 446 -9.94 13.16 13.48
N PRO A 447 -9.73 12.83 12.20
CA PRO A 447 -9.84 13.87 11.19
C PRO A 447 -11.24 14.47 11.30
N GLU A 448 -11.31 15.74 11.70
CA GLU A 448 -12.55 16.50 11.52
C GLU A 448 -12.89 16.48 10.04
N ALA A 449 -14.16 16.27 9.69
CA ALA A 449 -14.63 16.23 8.31
C ALA A 449 -14.14 17.46 7.50
N SER A 450 -13.98 18.62 8.17
CA SER A 450 -13.46 19.87 7.59
C SER A 450 -11.98 19.87 7.23
N SER A 451 -11.16 18.98 7.78
CA SER A 451 -9.70 18.92 7.51
C SER A 451 -9.35 18.03 6.29
N LEU A 452 -10.35 17.47 5.63
CA LEU A 452 -10.22 16.53 4.49
C LEU A 452 -10.44 17.18 3.11
N MET A 453 -10.63 18.52 3.06
CA MET A 453 -10.77 19.27 1.81
C MET A 453 -9.43 19.57 1.12
#